data_f1c63dbc5dc270b636d03643ab29f41c
#
_entry.id   f1c63dbc5dc270b636d03643ab29f41c
#
_cell.length_a   1.000
_cell.length_b   1.000
_cell.length_c   1.000
_cell.angle_alpha   90.00
_cell.angle_beta   90.00
_cell.angle_gamma   90.00
#
_symmetry.space_group_name_H-M   'P 1'
#
loop_
_entity.id
_entity.type
_entity.pdbx_description
1 polymer ?
#
loop_
_entity_poly.entity_id
_entity_poly.type
_entity_poly.pdbx_seq_one_letter_code
_entity_poly.pdbx_strand_id
1 'polypeptide(L)'
;MKKYVGIAFVLITILIFTACGSNKNGSNKKMVLPKAEEVKEIDIMKNTSEDGLKIENQDEIEIIIEGIKENTNDTGRESVNDQPTNINDYIILKFHHKNAEGSPSVVYLYKDKNSHYVEQPYAGIWKLREDTFNEISSHLIK
;
A
#
# COMPACT_ATOMS: atom_id res chain seq x y z
N MET A 1 -71.50 13.35 -32.39
CA MET A 1 -70.12 13.77 -32.72
C MET A 1 -69.22 13.35 -31.60
N LYS A 2 -68.52 12.27 -31.76
CA LYS A 2 -67.64 11.74 -30.74
C LYS A 2 -66.20 12.01 -31.18
N LYS A 3 -65.56 12.92 -30.49
CA LYS A 3 -64.15 13.25 -30.70
C LYS A 3 -63.32 12.18 -30.03
N TYR A 4 -62.72 11.32 -30.79
CA TYR A 4 -61.72 10.40 -30.26
C TYR A 4 -60.39 11.15 -30.12
N VAL A 5 -60.09 11.48 -28.90
CA VAL A 5 -58.73 11.96 -28.53
C VAL A 5 -57.85 10.73 -28.46
N GLY A 6 -57.12 10.47 -29.51
CA GLY A 6 -56.09 9.46 -29.55
C GLY A 6 -54.92 9.88 -28.65
N ILE A 7 -54.84 9.34 -27.48
CA ILE A 7 -53.66 9.44 -26.65
C ILE A 7 -52.63 8.49 -27.25
N ALA A 8 -51.76 9.09 -28.08
CA ALA A 8 -50.54 8.41 -28.50
C ALA A 8 -49.64 8.30 -27.30
N PHE A 9 -49.66 7.13 -26.65
CA PHE A 9 -48.66 6.75 -25.68
C PHE A 9 -47.35 6.51 -26.45
N VAL A 10 -46.56 7.55 -26.58
CA VAL A 10 -45.17 7.41 -27.03
C VAL A 10 -44.42 6.79 -25.87
N LEU A 11 -44.30 5.47 -25.92
CA LEU A 11 -43.36 4.73 -25.12
C LEU A 11 -41.93 5.12 -25.52
N ILE A 12 -41.44 6.18 -24.92
CA ILE A 12 -40.01 6.49 -24.96
C ILE A 12 -39.33 5.41 -24.09
N THR A 13 -38.96 4.34 -24.74
CA THR A 13 -38.00 3.38 -24.22
C THR A 13 -36.66 4.12 -24.13
N ILE A 14 -36.43 4.73 -22.98
CA ILE A 14 -35.09 5.21 -22.63
C ILE A 14 -34.24 3.97 -22.45
N LEU A 15 -33.55 3.57 -23.51
CA LEU A 15 -32.42 2.66 -23.40
C LEU A 15 -31.36 3.39 -22.59
N ILE A 16 -31.42 3.19 -21.29
CA ILE A 16 -30.31 3.53 -20.42
C ILE A 16 -29.21 2.53 -20.78
N PHE A 17 -28.38 2.91 -21.74
CA PHE A 17 -27.08 2.31 -21.87
C PHE A 17 -26.34 2.66 -20.56
N THR A 18 -26.45 1.81 -19.56
CA THR A 18 -25.46 1.73 -18.54
C THR A 18 -24.18 1.31 -19.25
N ALA A 19 -23.50 2.29 -19.80
CA ALA A 19 -22.10 2.14 -20.09
C ALA A 19 -21.46 1.83 -18.73
N CYS A 20 -21.24 0.56 -18.46
CA CYS A 20 -20.20 0.11 -17.56
C CYS A 20 -18.88 0.59 -18.17
N GLY A 21 -18.66 1.89 -18.14
CA GLY A 21 -17.34 2.43 -18.19
C GLY A 21 -16.66 1.87 -16.96
N SER A 22 -15.78 0.89 -17.14
CA SER A 22 -14.79 0.58 -16.16
C SER A 22 -13.95 1.84 -16.00
N ASN A 23 -14.44 2.73 -15.14
CA ASN A 23 -13.62 3.74 -14.53
C ASN A 23 -12.52 2.95 -13.82
N LYS A 24 -11.38 2.86 -14.48
CA LYS A 24 -10.10 2.72 -13.80
C LYS A 24 -9.89 4.04 -13.06
N ASN A 25 -10.75 4.32 -12.10
CA ASN A 25 -10.42 5.18 -11.00
C ASN A 25 -9.30 4.43 -10.30
N GLY A 26 -8.07 4.85 -10.55
CA GLY A 26 -6.94 4.41 -9.77
C GLY A 26 -7.39 4.58 -8.32
N SER A 27 -7.58 3.48 -7.62
CA SER A 27 -7.94 3.54 -6.22
C SER A 27 -6.74 4.20 -5.55
N ASN A 28 -6.90 5.43 -5.08
CA ASN A 28 -5.89 6.09 -4.25
C ASN A 28 -5.90 5.41 -2.86
N LYS A 29 -5.65 4.11 -2.86
CA LYS A 29 -5.58 3.32 -1.64
C LYS A 29 -4.35 3.76 -0.86
N LYS A 30 -4.60 4.36 0.28
CA LYS A 30 -3.51 4.73 1.19
C LYS A 30 -3.01 3.49 1.93
N MET A 31 -1.71 3.39 2.10
CA MET A 31 -1.09 2.38 2.96
C MET A 31 -1.47 2.64 4.41
N VAL A 32 -1.79 1.57 5.13
CA VAL A 32 -2.10 1.62 6.56
C VAL A 32 -0.90 1.13 7.35
N LEU A 33 -0.10 2.06 7.85
CA LEU A 33 0.97 1.79 8.80
C LEU A 33 0.52 2.18 10.21
N PRO A 34 1.13 1.59 11.26
CA PRO A 34 0.88 2.01 12.63
C PRO A 34 1.28 3.48 12.82
N LYS A 35 0.74 4.11 13.87
CA LYS A 35 1.22 5.42 14.28
C LYS A 35 2.57 5.27 14.98
N ALA A 36 3.48 6.20 14.76
CA ALA A 36 4.82 6.15 15.34
C ALA A 36 4.77 6.05 16.88
N GLU A 37 3.86 6.77 17.51
CA GLU A 37 3.65 6.75 18.96
C GLU A 37 3.23 5.39 19.54
N GLU A 38 2.65 4.51 18.69
CA GLU A 38 2.22 3.15 19.07
C GLU A 38 3.33 2.11 18.88
N VAL A 39 4.42 2.47 18.19
CA VAL A 39 5.54 1.58 17.89
C VAL A 39 6.65 1.76 18.92
N LYS A 40 7.15 0.65 19.49
CA LYS A 40 8.27 0.65 20.42
C LYS A 40 9.62 0.47 19.73
N GLU A 41 9.65 -0.33 18.68
CA GLU A 41 10.84 -0.60 17.87
C GLU A 41 10.48 -1.02 16.46
N ILE A 42 11.40 -0.79 15.52
CA ILE A 42 11.34 -1.31 14.14
C ILE A 42 12.56 -2.22 13.94
N ASP A 43 12.31 -3.48 13.56
CA ASP A 43 13.37 -4.35 13.04
C ASP A 43 13.49 -4.13 11.53
N ILE A 44 14.71 -3.86 11.06
CA ILE A 44 15.05 -3.73 9.65
C ILE A 44 16.02 -4.86 9.30
N MET A 45 15.67 -5.73 8.38
CA MET A 45 16.52 -6.84 7.96
C MET A 45 16.39 -7.16 6.47
N LYS A 46 17.41 -7.75 5.88
CA LYS A 46 17.31 -8.34 4.55
C LYS A 46 16.75 -9.75 4.66
N ASN A 47 15.95 -10.16 3.65
CA ASN A 47 15.47 -11.55 3.58
C ASN A 47 16.59 -12.59 3.43
N THR A 48 17.78 -12.16 3.02
CA THR A 48 18.96 -12.99 2.81
C THR A 48 19.91 -13.03 4.03
N SER A 49 19.57 -12.35 5.13
CA SER A 49 20.40 -12.26 6.34
C SER A 49 19.54 -12.45 7.58
N GLU A 50 20.09 -13.17 8.55
CA GLU A 50 19.48 -13.25 9.88
C GLU A 50 19.82 -12.03 10.75
N ASP A 51 20.85 -11.28 10.36
CA ASP A 51 21.26 -10.06 11.05
C ASP A 51 20.35 -8.90 10.63
N GLY A 52 19.74 -8.27 11.61
CA GLY A 52 18.90 -7.09 11.46
C GLY A 52 19.35 -5.96 12.36
N LEU A 53 18.90 -4.75 12.04
CA LEU A 53 19.08 -3.58 12.89
C LEU A 53 17.77 -3.29 13.60
N LYS A 54 17.86 -2.93 14.88
CA LYS A 54 16.74 -2.44 15.69
C LYS A 54 16.80 -0.94 15.82
N ILE A 55 15.70 -0.29 15.51
CA ILE A 55 15.48 1.14 15.70
C ILE A 55 14.52 1.31 16.88
N GLU A 56 15.03 1.89 17.97
CA GLU A 56 14.25 2.15 19.19
C GLU A 56 14.06 3.66 19.44
N ASN A 57 14.81 4.49 18.71
CA ASN A 57 14.70 5.93 18.81
C ASN A 57 13.35 6.39 18.21
N GLN A 58 12.54 7.10 19.00
CA GLN A 58 11.20 7.48 18.62
C GLN A 58 11.16 8.45 17.42
N ASP A 59 12.13 9.35 17.32
CA ASP A 59 12.21 10.31 16.21
C ASP A 59 12.58 9.58 14.89
N GLU A 60 13.48 8.58 14.96
CA GLU A 60 13.81 7.74 13.79
C GLU A 60 12.64 6.87 13.37
N ILE A 61 11.88 6.31 14.33
CA ILE A 61 10.65 5.57 14.06
C ILE A 61 9.63 6.42 13.31
N GLU A 62 9.43 7.66 13.77
CA GLU A 62 8.53 8.62 13.14
C GLU A 62 8.98 8.97 11.72
N ILE A 63 10.26 9.26 11.52
CA ILE A 63 10.83 9.56 10.20
C ILE A 63 10.61 8.40 9.21
N ILE A 64 10.84 7.17 9.63
CA ILE A 64 10.65 5.98 8.78
C ILE A 64 9.16 5.81 8.42
N ILE A 65 8.27 5.85 9.40
CA ILE A 65 6.84 5.63 9.19
C ILE A 65 6.22 6.72 8.31
N GLU A 66 6.46 7.98 8.64
CA GLU A 66 5.91 9.10 7.88
C GLU A 66 6.58 9.21 6.50
N GLY A 67 7.90 8.94 6.41
CA GLY A 67 8.61 8.86 5.14
C GLY A 67 7.97 7.85 4.18
N ILE A 68 7.60 6.67 4.64
CA ILE A 68 6.91 5.69 3.81
C ILE A 68 5.50 6.20 3.44
N LYS A 69 4.71 6.69 4.40
CA LYS A 69 3.34 7.16 4.16
C LYS A 69 3.27 8.31 3.14
N GLU A 70 4.18 9.27 3.24
CA GLU A 70 4.17 10.46 2.40
C GLU A 70 4.76 10.24 1.01
N ASN A 71 5.64 9.25 0.87
CA ASN A 71 6.40 9.00 -0.35
C ASN A 71 5.95 7.75 -1.12
N THR A 72 4.71 7.30 -0.90
CA THR A 72 4.12 6.18 -1.62
C THR A 72 2.97 6.60 -2.52
N ASN A 73 2.86 5.92 -3.66
CA ASN A 73 1.75 6.06 -4.60
C ASN A 73 1.15 4.67 -4.86
N ASP A 74 -0.17 4.59 -4.78
CA ASP A 74 -0.90 3.36 -5.07
C ASP A 74 -0.64 2.89 -6.51
N THR A 75 -0.31 1.62 -6.66
CA THR A 75 -0.14 0.99 -7.98
C THR A 75 -1.41 0.33 -8.48
N GLY A 76 -2.46 0.24 -7.65
CA GLY A 76 -3.65 -0.55 -7.93
C GLY A 76 -3.42 -2.06 -7.90
N ARG A 77 -2.22 -2.51 -7.50
CA ARG A 77 -1.86 -3.94 -7.37
C ARG A 77 -2.18 -4.42 -5.96
N GLU A 78 -2.79 -5.58 -5.88
CA GLU A 78 -3.04 -6.25 -4.61
C GLU A 78 -1.86 -7.13 -4.22
N SER A 79 -1.60 -7.25 -2.92
CA SER A 79 -0.74 -8.26 -2.35
C SER A 79 -1.62 -9.36 -1.77
N VAL A 80 -1.43 -10.58 -2.23
CA VAL A 80 -2.25 -11.75 -1.84
C VAL A 80 -1.44 -12.81 -1.09
N ASN A 81 -0.17 -12.54 -0.82
CA ASN A 81 0.75 -13.46 -0.17
C ASN A 81 1.34 -12.83 1.10
N ASP A 82 1.94 -13.69 1.93
CA ASP A 82 2.64 -13.29 3.15
C ASP A 82 3.93 -12.52 2.88
N GLN A 83 4.50 -12.67 1.68
CA GLN A 83 5.76 -12.05 1.28
C GLN A 83 5.79 -11.80 -0.23
N PRO A 84 6.68 -10.91 -0.72
CA PRO A 84 6.83 -10.65 -2.15
C PRO A 84 7.09 -11.91 -2.96
N THR A 85 6.41 -12.05 -4.10
CA THR A 85 6.59 -13.17 -5.02
C THR A 85 7.42 -12.75 -6.22
N ASN A 86 8.31 -13.63 -6.67
CA ASN A 86 9.25 -13.38 -7.79
C ASN A 86 10.22 -12.22 -7.53
N ILE A 87 10.48 -11.90 -6.28
CA ILE A 87 11.48 -10.93 -5.82
C ILE A 87 12.50 -11.68 -4.98
N ASN A 88 13.78 -11.66 -5.42
CA ASN A 88 14.84 -12.39 -4.74
C ASN A 88 15.38 -11.67 -3.51
N ASP A 89 15.49 -10.34 -3.60
CA ASP A 89 16.09 -9.51 -2.56
C ASP A 89 15.09 -8.44 -2.11
N TYR A 90 14.77 -8.44 -0.83
CA TYR A 90 13.91 -7.43 -0.22
C TYR A 90 14.31 -7.14 1.22
N ILE A 91 13.91 -5.99 1.69
CA ILE A 91 14.06 -5.54 3.08
C ILE A 91 12.74 -5.80 3.79
N ILE A 92 12.83 -6.33 5.00
CA ILE A 92 11.70 -6.58 5.89
C ILE A 92 11.70 -5.51 6.97
N LEU A 93 10.60 -4.79 7.11
CA LEU A 93 10.36 -3.91 8.25
C LEU A 93 9.29 -4.54 9.14
N LYS A 94 9.63 -4.77 10.42
CA LYS A 94 8.69 -5.26 11.43
C LYS A 94 8.47 -4.18 12.47
N PHE A 95 7.25 -3.71 12.59
CA PHE A 95 6.84 -2.69 13.55
C PHE A 95 6.28 -3.36 14.81
N HIS A 96 7.02 -3.32 15.89
CA HIS A 96 6.60 -3.88 17.17
C HIS A 96 5.80 -2.86 17.96
N HIS A 97 4.59 -3.21 18.35
CA HIS A 97 3.67 -2.31 19.04
C HIS A 97 3.96 -2.25 20.55
N LYS A 98 3.78 -1.06 21.17
CA LYS A 98 4.02 -0.83 22.60
C LYS A 98 3.09 -1.63 23.51
N ASN A 99 1.84 -1.82 23.12
CA ASN A 99 0.79 -2.36 23.96
C ASN A 99 0.19 -3.67 23.42
N ALA A 100 0.90 -4.36 22.53
CA ALA A 100 0.43 -5.61 21.94
C ALA A 100 1.48 -6.73 22.13
N GLU A 101 1.11 -7.75 22.85
CA GLU A 101 1.82 -9.04 22.88
C GLU A 101 1.36 -9.83 21.64
N GLY A 102 1.74 -9.43 20.47
CA GLY A 102 1.32 -10.06 19.23
C GLY A 102 2.36 -9.99 18.14
N SER A 103 1.98 -10.50 16.98
CA SER A 103 2.81 -10.41 15.80
C SER A 103 2.97 -8.94 15.38
N PRO A 104 4.19 -8.52 14.99
CA PRO A 104 4.41 -7.17 14.49
C PRO A 104 3.66 -6.94 13.19
N SER A 105 3.37 -5.67 12.88
CA SER A 105 2.99 -5.28 11.53
C SER A 105 4.19 -5.36 10.61
N VAL A 106 4.03 -5.87 9.40
CA VAL A 106 5.14 -6.12 8.49
C VAL A 106 4.90 -5.43 7.14
N VAL A 107 5.95 -4.83 6.60
CA VAL A 107 6.01 -4.43 5.19
C VAL A 107 7.33 -4.84 4.57
N TYR A 108 7.34 -4.97 3.27
CA TYR A 108 8.49 -5.37 2.47
C TYR A 108 8.88 -4.26 1.51
N LEU A 109 10.16 -3.89 1.48
CA LEU A 109 10.69 -2.93 0.53
C LEU A 109 11.57 -3.66 -0.48
N TYR A 110 11.38 -3.39 -1.76
CA TYR A 110 12.18 -4.00 -2.81
C TYR A 110 12.31 -3.11 -4.05
N LYS A 111 13.29 -3.46 -4.87
CA LYS A 111 13.47 -2.91 -6.20
C LYS A 111 13.04 -3.94 -7.23
N ASP A 112 12.18 -3.53 -8.15
CA ASP A 112 11.85 -4.30 -9.34
C ASP A 112 12.11 -3.43 -10.57
N LYS A 113 13.00 -3.91 -11.45
CA LYS A 113 13.50 -3.13 -12.59
C LYS A 113 14.11 -1.80 -12.13
N ASN A 114 13.52 -0.69 -12.54
CA ASN A 114 13.98 0.66 -12.22
C ASN A 114 13.08 1.39 -11.21
N SER A 115 12.25 0.67 -10.48
CA SER A 115 11.33 1.26 -9.52
C SER A 115 11.45 0.58 -8.17
N HIS A 116 11.17 1.36 -7.12
CA HIS A 116 11.13 0.89 -5.75
C HIS A 116 9.69 0.74 -5.29
N TYR A 117 9.45 -0.27 -4.49
CA TYR A 117 8.12 -0.63 -4.02
C TYR A 117 8.12 -0.91 -2.53
N VAL A 118 6.99 -0.68 -1.92
CA VAL A 118 6.63 -1.20 -0.61
C VAL A 118 5.38 -2.06 -0.76
N GLU A 119 5.44 -3.24 -0.19
CA GLU A 119 4.35 -4.22 -0.20
C GLU A 119 3.90 -4.51 1.22
N GLN A 120 2.61 -4.41 1.45
CA GLN A 120 1.99 -4.83 2.69
C GLN A 120 1.17 -6.10 2.43
N PRO A 121 1.48 -7.21 3.12
CA PRO A 121 0.77 -8.48 2.96
C PRO A 121 -0.74 -8.32 3.04
N TYR A 122 -1.45 -8.94 2.10
CA TYR A 122 -2.92 -8.93 2.00
C TYR A 122 -3.57 -7.55 1.87
N ALA A 123 -2.78 -6.52 1.62
CA ALA A 123 -3.27 -5.16 1.46
C ALA A 123 -2.98 -4.62 0.06
N GLY A 124 -1.72 -4.47 -0.32
CA GLY A 124 -1.40 -3.91 -1.63
C GLY A 124 0.09 -3.68 -1.84
N ILE A 125 0.39 -3.12 -3.01
CA ILE A 125 1.74 -2.77 -3.43
C ILE A 125 1.73 -1.30 -3.85
N TRP A 126 2.60 -0.51 -3.27
CA TRP A 126 2.76 0.91 -3.55
C TRP A 126 4.14 1.19 -4.14
N LYS A 127 4.20 2.14 -5.05
CA LYS A 127 5.47 2.66 -5.55
C LYS A 127 6.06 3.58 -4.48
N LEU A 128 7.30 3.31 -4.09
CA LEU A 128 8.03 4.09 -3.10
C LEU A 128 9.03 5.02 -3.81
N ARG A 129 9.22 6.22 -3.30
CA ARG A 129 10.28 7.11 -3.80
C ARG A 129 11.65 6.52 -3.50
N GLU A 130 12.57 6.70 -4.46
CA GLU A 130 13.92 6.15 -4.38
C GLU A 130 14.72 6.70 -3.20
N ASP A 131 14.59 7.98 -2.90
CA ASP A 131 15.28 8.60 -1.76
C ASP A 131 14.88 7.98 -0.42
N THR A 132 13.58 7.76 -0.22
CA THR A 132 13.06 7.08 0.98
C THR A 132 13.52 5.63 1.06
N PHE A 133 13.53 4.92 -0.07
CA PHE A 133 14.08 3.57 -0.12
C PHE A 133 15.55 3.54 0.27
N ASN A 134 16.35 4.46 -0.28
CA ASN A 134 17.79 4.54 -0.02
C ASN A 134 18.08 4.94 1.45
N GLU A 135 17.29 5.85 2.02
CA GLU A 135 17.41 6.26 3.42
C GLU A 135 17.22 5.05 4.34
N ILE A 136 16.13 4.30 4.17
CA ILE A 136 15.85 3.10 4.97
C ILE A 136 16.92 2.04 4.75
N SER A 137 17.33 1.80 3.49
CA SER A 137 18.35 0.80 3.15
C SER A 137 19.72 1.14 3.76
N SER A 138 20.03 2.42 3.95
CA SER A 138 21.30 2.87 4.50
C SER A 138 21.54 2.39 5.94
N HIS A 139 20.46 2.13 6.68
CA HIS A 139 20.55 1.54 8.03
C HIS A 139 21.18 0.14 8.04
N LEU A 140 21.09 -0.60 6.92
CA LEU A 140 21.62 -1.96 6.80
C LEU A 140 23.10 -2.03 6.36
N ILE A 141 23.73 -0.88 6.10
CA ILE A 141 25.10 -0.80 5.56
C ILE A 141 26.13 -0.45 6.66
N LYS A 142 25.67 -0.19 7.87
CA LYS A 142 26.51 0.20 9.00
C LYS A 142 27.22 -0.99 9.65
#